data_6653fe7fc63ec4e0e3378b386fb176d8
#
_entry.id   6653fe7fc63ec4e0e3378b386fb176d8
#
_cell.length_a   1.000
_cell.length_b   1.000
_cell.length_c   1.000
_cell.angle_alpha   90.00
_cell.angle_beta   90.00
_cell.angle_gamma   90.00
#
_symmetry.space_group_name_H-M   'P 1'
#
loop_
_entity.id
_entity.type
_entity.pdbx_description
1 polymer ?
#
loop_
_entity_poly.entity_id
_entity_poly.type
_entity_poly.pdbx_seq_one_letter_code
_entity_poly.pdbx_strand_id
1 'polypeptide(L)'
;FRSEYFILENAFGIMAHGSYTPVSGIAEAVRQYIERDEAVDRHYRYFYLYFDRLENSADFERLRDLTENIYTNDYLNKQLVGWNRSFTEAVGKTGLPRQLDFYSRCVRTARERTVVIISDALRYEVGQTLFERLQADEKCTATLSAMQAVLPSYTRFGMAALLPHKRIELCPDLRVTVDGKPTDDLKQREAVLQAAQPNSRCLRFDDIRSMKVAELREIFTGQDVVYVYHNQIDARGDKAGTENEVFAACEEAVDEIFALIKRLTVSANTIHYIITADHGFLYKRDKLQESDKIGGIPGAGRRFALSAQAVQADGVASLPLAAVTNAEDARNVYFPLGSDLFKAAGSGLNYVHGGSSPQELIIPLLDVKTEKGRRDTSVAQIALVSLTSKITNLITTLDFVQTEPVSDVVKETAYRLCFISDDNEKISNENIYLADKKDTDTAKRVFRLRFSFKNKKYDKSRKYYLVAFDDKNGLEALRQEIIMD
;
A
#
# COMPACT_ATOMS: atom_id res chain seq x y z
N PHE A 1 15.33 17.19 7.71
CA PHE A 1 14.79 16.93 9.08
C PHE A 1 13.58 15.98 9.09
N ARG A 2 12.76 15.90 8.03
CA ARG A 2 11.56 15.05 8.04
C ARG A 2 11.91 13.56 7.96
N SER A 3 12.82 13.19 7.06
CA SER A 3 13.25 11.79 6.90
C SER A 3 13.96 11.28 8.14
N GLU A 4 14.83 12.08 8.74
CA GLU A 4 15.55 11.73 9.96
C GLU A 4 14.62 11.46 11.14
N TYR A 5 13.56 12.27 11.29
CA TYR A 5 12.55 12.03 12.32
C TYR A 5 11.86 10.68 12.13
N PHE A 6 11.42 10.38 10.92
CA PHE A 6 10.76 9.10 10.63
C PHE A 6 11.69 7.89 10.75
N ILE A 7 12.98 8.04 10.43
CA ILE A 7 13.98 6.99 10.65
C ILE A 7 14.07 6.67 12.15
N LEU A 8 14.18 7.69 13.01
CA LEU A 8 14.25 7.50 14.46
C LEU A 8 12.98 6.88 15.01
N GLU A 9 11.81 7.38 14.62
CA GLU A 9 10.51 6.85 15.03
C GLU A 9 10.39 5.36 14.72
N ASN A 10 10.72 4.96 13.50
CA ASN A 10 10.60 3.57 13.07
C ASN A 10 11.69 2.68 13.67
N ALA A 11 12.92 3.19 13.87
CA ALA A 11 13.94 2.47 14.61
C ALA A 11 13.50 2.19 16.06
N PHE A 12 12.94 3.19 16.76
CA PHE A 12 12.38 2.99 18.10
C PHE A 12 11.22 2.01 18.12
N GLY A 13 10.34 2.03 17.10
CA GLY A 13 9.27 1.04 16.95
C GLY A 13 9.81 -0.39 16.87
N ILE A 14 10.85 -0.62 16.06
CA ILE A 14 11.53 -1.92 15.97
C ILE A 14 12.19 -2.29 17.29
N MET A 15 12.91 -1.38 17.95
CA MET A 15 13.55 -1.64 19.24
C MET A 15 12.54 -1.99 20.34
N ALA A 16 11.39 -1.33 20.35
CA ALA A 16 10.36 -1.54 21.37
C ALA A 16 9.60 -2.86 21.19
N HIS A 17 9.43 -3.32 19.95
CA HIS A 17 8.57 -4.46 19.61
C HIS A 17 9.32 -5.61 18.93
N GLY A 18 10.57 -5.43 18.54
CA GLY A 18 11.38 -6.40 17.80
C GLY A 18 11.90 -7.58 18.61
N SER A 19 11.60 -7.69 19.91
CA SER A 19 11.90 -8.89 20.69
C SER A 19 10.76 -9.89 20.55
N TYR A 20 10.91 -10.86 19.64
CA TYR A 20 9.88 -11.88 19.41
C TYR A 20 9.77 -12.85 20.61
N THR A 21 8.57 -13.01 21.10
CA THR A 21 8.23 -14.03 22.12
C THR A 21 7.43 -15.15 21.46
N PRO A 22 7.96 -16.37 21.42
CA PRO A 22 7.25 -17.52 20.86
C PRO A 22 5.94 -17.79 21.60
N VAL A 23 4.90 -18.09 20.83
CA VAL A 23 3.60 -18.53 21.34
C VAL A 23 3.33 -19.98 20.99
N SER A 24 2.37 -20.60 21.66
CA SER A 24 2.02 -21.99 21.46
C SER A 24 0.87 -22.15 20.46
N GLY A 25 1.14 -22.86 19.38
CA GLY A 25 0.17 -23.22 18.37
C GLY A 25 -0.08 -22.13 17.32
N ILE A 26 -0.52 -22.60 16.16
CA ILE A 26 -0.64 -21.74 14.97
C ILE A 26 -1.72 -20.64 15.10
N ALA A 27 -2.84 -20.91 15.76
CA ALA A 27 -3.90 -19.93 15.91
C ALA A 27 -3.44 -18.71 16.72
N GLU A 28 -2.64 -18.93 17.76
CA GLU A 28 -2.05 -17.86 18.56
C GLU A 28 -0.97 -17.12 17.78
N ALA A 29 -0.14 -17.84 17.00
CA ALA A 29 0.87 -17.23 16.13
C ALA A 29 0.23 -16.32 15.06
N VAL A 30 -0.90 -16.73 14.48
CA VAL A 30 -1.67 -15.92 13.53
C VAL A 30 -2.22 -14.66 14.21
N ARG A 31 -2.83 -14.82 15.39
CA ARG A 31 -3.36 -13.68 16.13
C ARG A 31 -2.26 -12.69 16.49
N GLN A 32 -1.15 -13.18 17.02
CA GLN A 32 0.00 -12.36 17.36
C GLN A 32 0.55 -11.61 16.15
N TYR A 33 0.64 -12.26 14.99
CA TYR A 33 1.11 -11.60 13.78
C TYR A 33 0.19 -10.46 13.36
N ILE A 34 -1.12 -10.72 13.29
CA ILE A 34 -2.11 -9.75 12.83
C ILE A 34 -2.27 -8.57 13.80
N GLU A 35 -2.21 -8.81 15.11
CA GLU A 35 -2.49 -7.79 16.12
C GLU A 35 -1.24 -7.00 16.56
N ARG A 36 -0.04 -7.54 16.34
CA ARG A 36 1.20 -6.96 16.88
C ARG A 36 2.37 -7.00 15.92
N ASP A 37 2.70 -8.18 15.39
CA ASP A 37 3.99 -8.40 14.75
C ASP A 37 4.04 -7.77 13.35
N GLU A 38 2.89 -7.58 12.67
CA GLU A 38 2.81 -6.82 11.41
C GLU A 38 3.37 -5.40 11.56
N ALA A 39 3.21 -4.80 12.74
CA ALA A 39 3.72 -3.45 13.00
C ALA A 39 5.25 -3.40 13.01
N VAL A 40 5.93 -4.49 13.40
CA VAL A 40 7.40 -4.57 13.33
C VAL A 40 7.86 -4.59 11.87
N ASP A 41 7.18 -5.38 11.03
CA ASP A 41 7.42 -5.40 9.58
C ASP A 41 7.15 -4.03 8.95
N ARG A 42 6.10 -3.35 9.36
CA ARG A 42 5.73 -2.00 8.90
C ARG A 42 6.77 -0.95 9.32
N HIS A 43 7.25 -1.00 10.55
CA HIS A 43 8.34 -0.13 11.01
C HIS A 43 9.64 -0.39 10.22
N TYR A 44 9.96 -1.64 9.94
CA TYR A 44 11.13 -1.99 9.14
C TYR A 44 11.02 -1.45 7.71
N ARG A 45 9.85 -1.56 7.08
CA ARG A 45 9.57 -0.99 5.76
C ARG A 45 9.72 0.53 5.77
N TYR A 46 9.12 1.23 6.74
CA TYR A 46 9.23 2.69 6.81
C TYR A 46 10.63 3.16 7.18
N PHE A 47 11.35 2.43 8.03
CA PHE A 47 12.74 2.75 8.34
C PHE A 47 13.58 2.82 7.08
N TYR A 48 13.57 1.79 6.24
CA TYR A 48 14.33 1.79 4.99
C TYR A 48 13.77 2.72 3.92
N LEU A 49 12.48 2.89 3.83
CA LEU A 49 11.86 3.88 2.94
C LEU A 49 12.41 5.28 3.16
N TYR A 50 12.58 5.68 4.41
CA TYR A 50 13.11 7.01 4.74
C TYR A 50 14.64 7.04 4.75
N PHE A 51 15.30 5.95 5.11
CA PHE A 51 16.76 5.83 5.04
C PHE A 51 17.26 5.99 3.60
N ASP A 52 16.62 5.36 2.64
CA ASP A 52 16.96 5.45 1.21
C ASP A 52 16.69 6.84 0.61
N ARG A 53 15.96 7.70 1.30
CA ARG A 53 15.70 9.10 0.89
C ARG A 53 16.67 10.11 1.49
N LEU A 54 17.60 9.67 2.33
CA LEU A 54 18.62 10.55 2.87
C LEU A 54 19.64 10.95 1.79
N GLU A 55 19.97 12.23 1.73
CA GLU A 55 21.08 12.72 0.89
C GLU A 55 22.45 12.27 1.45
N ASN A 56 22.54 12.12 2.78
CA ASN A 56 23.72 11.62 3.45
C ASN A 56 23.29 10.64 4.57
N SER A 57 23.55 9.36 4.36
CA SER A 57 23.21 8.29 5.31
C SER A 57 24.28 8.04 6.38
N ALA A 58 25.48 8.61 6.24
CA ALA A 58 26.65 8.28 7.08
C ALA A 58 26.39 8.44 8.59
N ASP A 59 25.60 9.43 9.00
CA ASP A 59 25.26 9.67 10.40
C ASP A 59 24.30 8.62 10.99
N PHE A 60 23.60 7.88 10.14
CA PHE A 60 22.59 6.87 10.51
C PHE A 60 23.06 5.43 10.30
N GLU A 61 24.25 5.17 9.77
CA GLU A 61 24.74 3.81 9.48
C GLU A 61 24.78 2.91 10.73
N ARG A 62 25.21 3.44 11.89
CA ARG A 62 25.19 2.67 13.14
C ARG A 62 23.78 2.32 13.61
N LEU A 63 22.85 3.23 13.41
CA LEU A 63 21.45 2.99 13.74
C LEU A 63 20.86 1.95 12.78
N ARG A 64 21.20 2.03 11.51
CA ARG A 64 20.81 1.07 10.48
C ARG A 64 21.31 -0.33 10.82
N ASP A 65 22.59 -0.48 11.18
CA ASP A 65 23.17 -1.78 11.54
C ASP A 65 22.50 -2.37 12.79
N LEU A 66 22.21 -1.54 13.79
CA LEU A 66 21.48 -1.96 14.99
C LEU A 66 20.05 -2.39 14.65
N THR A 67 19.34 -1.62 13.85
CA THR A 67 17.96 -1.90 13.43
C THR A 67 17.89 -3.18 12.63
N GLU A 68 18.80 -3.39 11.67
CA GLU A 68 18.88 -4.60 10.87
C GLU A 68 19.17 -5.85 11.73
N ASN A 69 20.09 -5.71 12.68
CA ASN A 69 20.42 -6.82 13.58
C ASN A 69 19.23 -7.21 14.47
N ILE A 70 18.53 -6.25 15.07
CA ILE A 70 17.33 -6.50 15.89
C ILE A 70 16.23 -7.12 15.04
N TYR A 71 15.94 -6.52 13.88
CA TYR A 71 14.89 -7.05 13.00
C TYR A 71 15.20 -8.48 12.53
N THR A 72 16.41 -8.74 12.06
CA THR A 72 16.77 -10.04 11.48
C THR A 72 16.93 -11.11 12.55
N ASN A 73 17.66 -10.83 13.65
CA ASN A 73 18.07 -11.86 14.61
C ASN A 73 17.14 -11.98 15.80
N ASP A 74 16.61 -10.87 16.33
CA ASP A 74 15.76 -10.91 17.51
C ASP A 74 14.28 -11.07 17.19
N TYR A 75 13.85 -10.59 16.02
CA TYR A 75 12.47 -10.70 15.57
C TYR A 75 12.30 -11.79 14.50
N LEU A 76 12.74 -11.55 13.27
CA LEU A 76 12.39 -12.36 12.09
C LEU A 76 12.78 -13.81 12.22
N ASN A 77 14.06 -14.11 12.51
CA ASN A 77 14.52 -15.50 12.60
C ASN A 77 13.82 -16.28 13.73
N LYS A 78 13.58 -15.65 14.89
CA LYS A 78 12.87 -16.30 15.99
C LYS A 78 11.39 -16.52 15.64
N GLN A 79 10.75 -15.54 14.99
CA GLN A 79 9.37 -15.64 14.54
C GLN A 79 9.22 -16.78 13.53
N LEU A 80 10.07 -16.84 12.50
CA LEU A 80 9.95 -17.82 11.44
C LEU A 80 10.11 -19.26 11.96
N VAL A 81 11.07 -19.50 12.85
CA VAL A 81 11.25 -20.82 13.46
C VAL A 81 10.05 -21.23 14.30
N GLY A 82 9.53 -20.33 15.13
CA GLY A 82 8.35 -20.58 15.96
C GLY A 82 7.09 -20.80 15.11
N TRP A 83 6.89 -19.93 14.12
CA TRP A 83 5.79 -20.02 13.15
C TRP A 83 5.83 -21.35 12.38
N ASN A 84 6.93 -21.68 11.74
CA ASN A 84 7.04 -22.85 10.88
C ASN A 84 6.88 -24.16 11.65
N ARG A 85 7.34 -24.22 12.92
CA ARG A 85 7.06 -25.35 13.78
C ARG A 85 5.55 -25.53 13.99
N SER A 86 4.85 -24.47 14.45
CA SER A 86 3.42 -24.51 14.69
C SER A 86 2.61 -24.75 13.41
N PHE A 87 3.05 -24.17 12.29
CA PHE A 87 2.41 -24.34 10.99
C PHE A 87 2.53 -25.78 10.47
N THR A 88 3.68 -26.42 10.66
CA THR A 88 3.91 -27.81 10.27
C THR A 88 3.09 -28.77 11.16
N GLU A 89 3.04 -28.53 12.47
CA GLU A 89 2.19 -29.29 13.41
C GLU A 89 0.70 -29.20 13.05
N ALA A 90 0.25 -28.04 12.58
CA ALA A 90 -1.12 -27.81 12.10
C ALA A 90 -1.37 -28.29 10.66
N VAL A 91 -0.40 -29.03 10.07
CA VAL A 91 -0.46 -29.55 8.69
C VAL A 91 -0.81 -28.47 7.67
N GLY A 92 -0.17 -27.29 7.80
CA GLY A 92 -0.32 -26.16 6.90
C GLY A 92 -1.65 -25.41 7.02
N LYS A 93 -2.37 -25.53 8.13
CA LYS A 93 -3.68 -24.87 8.35
C LYS A 93 -3.58 -23.82 9.44
N THR A 94 -3.77 -22.56 9.08
CA THR A 94 -3.71 -21.43 10.02
C THR A 94 -5.03 -21.14 10.74
N GLY A 95 -6.13 -21.70 10.28
CA GLY A 95 -7.49 -21.35 10.74
C GLY A 95 -8.08 -20.12 10.02
N LEU A 96 -7.28 -19.39 9.24
CA LEU A 96 -7.77 -18.29 8.41
C LEU A 96 -8.60 -18.81 7.21
N PRO A 97 -9.46 -17.97 6.63
CA PRO A 97 -10.04 -18.23 5.31
C PRO A 97 -8.92 -18.52 4.30
N ARG A 98 -9.11 -19.58 3.50
CA ARG A 98 -8.08 -19.96 2.52
C ARG A 98 -8.26 -19.19 1.22
N GLN A 99 -7.18 -18.84 0.58
CA GLN A 99 -7.18 -18.22 -0.75
C GLN A 99 -7.90 -19.09 -1.80
N LEU A 100 -7.82 -20.40 -1.68
CA LEU A 100 -8.57 -21.36 -2.50
C LEU A 100 -10.09 -21.19 -2.43
N ASP A 101 -10.63 -20.64 -1.37
CA ASP A 101 -12.05 -20.42 -1.16
C ASP A 101 -12.47 -18.98 -1.52
N PHE A 102 -11.54 -18.13 -1.98
CA PHE A 102 -11.76 -16.70 -2.20
C PHE A 102 -12.94 -16.40 -3.12
N TYR A 103 -12.97 -16.95 -4.33
CA TYR A 103 -14.05 -16.68 -5.27
C TYR A 103 -15.41 -17.07 -4.70
N SER A 104 -15.52 -18.25 -4.11
CA SER A 104 -16.79 -18.77 -3.58
C SER A 104 -17.31 -17.97 -2.39
N ARG A 105 -16.42 -17.44 -1.56
CA ARG A 105 -16.76 -16.72 -0.33
C ARG A 105 -16.98 -15.23 -0.55
N CYS A 106 -16.14 -14.61 -1.38
CA CYS A 106 -16.07 -13.15 -1.48
C CYS A 106 -16.72 -12.63 -2.76
N VAL A 107 -16.51 -13.30 -3.90
CA VAL A 107 -16.94 -12.78 -5.20
C VAL A 107 -18.31 -13.28 -5.60
N ARG A 108 -18.54 -14.61 -5.53
CA ARG A 108 -19.82 -15.21 -5.94
C ARG A 108 -21.01 -14.72 -5.13
N THR A 109 -20.81 -14.31 -3.90
CA THR A 109 -21.87 -13.85 -2.99
C THR A 109 -22.19 -12.36 -3.13
N ALA A 110 -21.41 -11.62 -3.91
CA ALA A 110 -21.62 -10.20 -4.13
C ALA A 110 -22.94 -9.94 -4.90
N ARG A 111 -23.70 -8.94 -4.44
CA ARG A 111 -25.02 -8.58 -5.02
C ARG A 111 -24.94 -7.41 -5.99
N GLU A 112 -23.80 -6.76 -6.05
CA GLU A 112 -23.55 -5.58 -6.86
C GLU A 112 -22.25 -5.77 -7.65
N ARG A 113 -22.02 -4.94 -8.69
CA ARG A 113 -20.76 -4.99 -9.43
C ARG A 113 -19.59 -4.90 -8.46
N THR A 114 -18.72 -5.88 -8.56
CA THR A 114 -17.53 -5.98 -7.71
C THR A 114 -16.26 -5.88 -8.55
N VAL A 115 -15.39 -4.97 -8.18
CA VAL A 115 -14.03 -4.89 -8.71
C VAL A 115 -13.08 -5.55 -7.72
N VAL A 116 -12.40 -6.60 -8.16
CA VAL A 116 -11.37 -7.30 -7.39
C VAL A 116 -10.01 -6.78 -7.82
N ILE A 117 -9.30 -6.11 -6.94
CA ILE A 117 -7.93 -5.65 -7.19
C ILE A 117 -6.98 -6.65 -6.56
N ILE A 118 -6.20 -7.33 -7.40
CA ILE A 118 -5.18 -8.29 -6.97
C ILE A 118 -3.83 -7.59 -7.15
N SER A 119 -3.22 -7.21 -6.03
CA SER A 119 -1.90 -6.58 -6.04
C SER A 119 -0.84 -7.63 -5.75
N ASP A 120 0.01 -7.89 -6.74
CA ASP A 120 1.08 -8.88 -6.70
C ASP A 120 2.04 -8.58 -5.56
N ALA A 121 2.22 -9.55 -4.67
CA ALA A 121 3.05 -9.47 -3.47
C ALA A 121 2.62 -8.44 -2.40
N LEU A 122 1.33 -8.07 -2.33
CA LEU A 122 0.85 -7.15 -1.30
C LEU A 122 0.85 -7.83 0.08
N ARG A 123 1.82 -7.49 0.94
CA ARG A 123 1.91 -7.96 2.33
C ARG A 123 0.74 -7.48 3.18
N TYR A 124 0.44 -8.23 4.24
CA TYR A 124 -0.63 -7.85 5.18
C TYR A 124 -0.40 -6.46 5.79
N GLU A 125 0.84 -6.11 6.20
CA GLU A 125 1.16 -4.82 6.79
C GLU A 125 1.01 -3.63 5.79
N VAL A 126 1.23 -3.88 4.49
CA VAL A 126 0.94 -2.89 3.43
C VAL A 126 -0.56 -2.74 3.23
N GLY A 127 -1.29 -3.86 3.32
CA GLY A 127 -2.76 -3.87 3.35
C GLY A 127 -3.33 -3.09 4.54
N GLN A 128 -2.69 -3.16 5.70
CA GLN A 128 -3.04 -2.36 6.88
C GLN A 128 -2.85 -0.85 6.61
N THR A 129 -1.74 -0.47 5.96
CA THR A 129 -1.51 0.93 5.56
C THR A 129 -2.60 1.43 4.58
N LEU A 130 -2.97 0.61 3.59
CA LEU A 130 -4.06 0.94 2.66
C LEU A 130 -5.40 1.06 3.39
N PHE A 131 -5.68 0.18 4.33
CA PHE A 131 -6.90 0.20 5.15
C PHE A 131 -7.01 1.49 5.97
N GLU A 132 -5.94 1.90 6.67
CA GLU A 132 -5.89 3.15 7.42
C GLU A 132 -6.17 4.36 6.52
N ARG A 133 -5.61 4.37 5.32
CA ARG A 133 -5.83 5.43 4.33
C ARG A 133 -7.27 5.47 3.80
N LEU A 134 -7.87 4.29 3.58
CA LEU A 134 -9.28 4.20 3.16
C LEU A 134 -10.23 4.64 4.27
N GLN A 135 -9.95 4.29 5.53
CA GLN A 135 -10.73 4.74 6.67
C GLN A 135 -10.66 6.23 6.91
N ALA A 136 -9.56 6.87 6.56
CA ALA A 136 -9.41 8.33 6.66
C ALA A 136 -10.24 9.08 5.61
N ASP A 137 -10.77 8.42 4.58
CA ASP A 137 -11.65 9.01 3.56
C ASP A 137 -13.12 8.82 3.97
N GLU A 138 -13.80 9.92 4.25
CA GLU A 138 -15.21 9.94 4.69
C GLU A 138 -16.19 9.26 3.71
N LYS A 139 -15.77 9.05 2.46
CA LYS A 139 -16.58 8.41 1.41
C LYS A 139 -16.34 6.91 1.29
N CYS A 140 -15.42 6.38 2.07
CA CYS A 140 -15.04 4.98 2.06
C CYS A 140 -15.45 4.31 3.38
N THR A 141 -16.06 3.14 3.27
CA THR A 141 -16.22 2.21 4.38
C THR A 141 -15.38 0.98 4.05
N ALA A 142 -14.38 0.69 4.85
CA ALA A 142 -13.49 -0.42 4.63
C ALA A 142 -13.45 -1.36 5.84
N THR A 143 -13.29 -2.65 5.57
CA THR A 143 -12.93 -3.66 6.57
C THR A 143 -11.68 -4.37 6.10
N LEU A 144 -10.78 -4.68 7.03
CA LEU A 144 -9.61 -5.48 6.78
C LEU A 144 -9.71 -6.79 7.55
N SER A 145 -9.46 -7.87 6.86
CA SER A 145 -9.27 -9.21 7.44
C SER A 145 -8.04 -9.87 6.82
N ALA A 146 -7.65 -11.02 7.36
CA ALA A 146 -6.54 -11.79 6.84
C ALA A 146 -7.03 -13.04 6.12
N MET A 147 -6.27 -13.49 5.13
CA MET A 147 -6.49 -14.72 4.39
C MET A 147 -5.18 -15.51 4.29
N GLN A 148 -5.26 -16.81 4.35
CA GLN A 148 -4.10 -17.68 4.13
C GLN A 148 -3.87 -17.90 2.64
N ALA A 149 -2.73 -17.45 2.13
CA ALA A 149 -2.27 -17.74 0.77
C ALA A 149 -1.98 -19.23 0.58
N VAL A 150 -1.95 -19.67 -0.67
CA VAL A 150 -1.51 -21.04 -1.03
C VAL A 150 -0.03 -21.25 -0.74
N LEU A 151 0.35 -22.50 -0.50
CA LEU A 151 1.74 -22.91 -0.38
C LEU A 151 2.06 -23.97 -1.47
N PRO A 152 3.11 -23.77 -2.27
CA PRO A 152 4.08 -22.68 -2.26
C PRO A 152 3.46 -21.33 -2.64
N SER A 153 3.91 -20.26 -1.97
CA SER A 153 3.36 -18.91 -2.09
C SER A 153 4.03 -18.14 -3.24
N TYR A 154 3.67 -18.47 -4.47
CA TYR A 154 4.23 -17.84 -5.67
C TYR A 154 3.14 -17.42 -6.66
N THR A 155 3.46 -16.44 -7.50
CA THR A 155 2.52 -15.71 -8.34
C THR A 155 1.54 -16.58 -9.12
N ARG A 156 2.03 -17.58 -9.88
CA ARG A 156 1.14 -18.42 -10.72
C ARG A 156 0.12 -19.17 -9.90
N PHE A 157 0.52 -19.68 -8.72
CA PHE A 157 -0.38 -20.46 -7.88
C PHE A 157 -1.37 -19.54 -7.14
N GLY A 158 -0.90 -18.45 -6.54
CA GLY A 158 -1.77 -17.48 -5.88
C GLY A 158 -2.79 -16.86 -6.83
N MET A 159 -2.36 -16.45 -8.03
CA MET A 159 -3.27 -15.90 -9.05
C MET A 159 -4.33 -16.91 -9.49
N ALA A 160 -3.97 -18.19 -9.65
CA ALA A 160 -4.91 -19.23 -10.00
C ALA A 160 -5.89 -19.56 -8.85
N ALA A 161 -5.40 -19.53 -7.60
CA ALA A 161 -6.20 -19.81 -6.41
C ALA A 161 -7.33 -18.79 -6.18
N LEU A 162 -7.16 -17.56 -6.68
CA LEU A 162 -8.17 -16.49 -6.60
C LEU A 162 -9.29 -16.62 -7.66
N LEU A 163 -9.13 -17.51 -8.63
CA LEU A 163 -10.13 -17.76 -9.68
C LEU A 163 -11.19 -18.77 -9.22
N PRO A 164 -12.37 -18.80 -9.87
CA PRO A 164 -13.35 -19.86 -9.63
C PRO A 164 -12.79 -21.21 -10.07
N HIS A 165 -12.83 -22.20 -9.17
CA HIS A 165 -12.37 -23.55 -9.45
C HIS A 165 -13.04 -24.60 -8.56
N LYS A 166 -13.12 -25.83 -9.09
CA LYS A 166 -13.40 -27.04 -8.31
C LYS A 166 -12.08 -27.79 -8.00
N ARG A 167 -11.18 -27.79 -8.96
CA ARG A 167 -9.87 -28.44 -8.87
C ARG A 167 -8.78 -27.50 -9.37
N ILE A 168 -7.71 -27.42 -8.62
CA ILE A 168 -6.48 -26.70 -8.99
C ILE A 168 -5.33 -27.69 -9.01
N GLU A 169 -4.53 -27.67 -10.05
CA GLU A 169 -3.43 -28.59 -10.25
C GLU A 169 -2.13 -27.84 -10.50
N LEU A 170 -1.10 -28.27 -9.79
CA LEU A 170 0.25 -27.74 -9.92
C LEU A 170 1.09 -28.69 -10.79
N CYS A 171 1.39 -28.25 -12.01
CA CYS A 171 2.18 -29.03 -12.96
C CYS A 171 3.65 -29.20 -12.53
N PRO A 172 4.40 -30.19 -13.03
CA PRO A 172 5.81 -30.38 -12.72
C PRO A 172 6.70 -29.18 -13.07
N ASP A 173 6.33 -28.40 -14.09
CA ASP A 173 7.02 -27.20 -14.54
C ASP A 173 6.54 -25.91 -13.84
N LEU A 174 5.84 -26.06 -12.73
CA LEU A 174 5.26 -24.98 -11.91
C LEU A 174 4.17 -24.14 -12.60
N ARG A 175 3.66 -24.59 -13.75
CA ARG A 175 2.41 -24.05 -14.30
C ARG A 175 1.22 -24.54 -13.48
N VAL A 176 0.16 -23.77 -13.48
CA VAL A 176 -1.06 -24.06 -12.72
C VAL A 176 -2.24 -24.16 -13.65
N THR A 177 -3.03 -25.22 -13.51
CA THR A 177 -4.30 -25.38 -14.22
C THR A 177 -5.48 -25.33 -13.25
N VAL A 178 -6.57 -24.77 -13.71
CA VAL A 178 -7.85 -24.67 -13.02
C VAL A 178 -8.90 -25.42 -13.83
N ASP A 179 -9.44 -26.49 -13.24
CA ASP A 179 -10.37 -27.40 -13.94
C ASP A 179 -9.86 -27.83 -15.32
N GLY A 180 -8.54 -28.11 -15.41
CA GLY A 180 -7.83 -28.50 -16.63
C GLY A 180 -7.51 -27.36 -17.61
N LYS A 181 -7.84 -26.11 -17.28
CA LYS A 181 -7.54 -24.92 -18.10
C LYS A 181 -6.28 -24.21 -17.59
N PRO A 182 -5.39 -23.74 -18.48
CA PRO A 182 -4.21 -22.96 -18.07
C PRO A 182 -4.60 -21.58 -17.54
N THR A 183 -3.72 -20.99 -16.71
CA THR A 183 -3.94 -19.68 -16.07
C THR A 183 -2.70 -18.77 -16.11
N ASP A 184 -1.79 -19.04 -17.04
CA ASP A 184 -0.49 -18.34 -17.10
C ASP A 184 -0.61 -16.87 -17.50
N ASP A 185 -1.59 -16.53 -18.34
CA ASP A 185 -1.78 -15.18 -18.85
C ASP A 185 -3.18 -14.61 -18.55
N LEU A 186 -3.34 -13.32 -18.83
CA LEU A 186 -4.57 -12.58 -18.55
C LEU A 186 -5.79 -13.15 -19.30
N LYS A 187 -5.63 -13.55 -20.56
CA LYS A 187 -6.72 -14.09 -21.39
C LYS A 187 -7.20 -15.44 -20.89
N GLN A 188 -6.26 -16.29 -20.47
CA GLN A 188 -6.56 -17.59 -19.89
C GLN A 188 -7.32 -17.44 -18.56
N ARG A 189 -6.88 -16.51 -17.69
CA ARG A 189 -7.58 -16.19 -16.44
C ARG A 189 -8.98 -15.62 -16.68
N GLU A 190 -9.13 -14.74 -17.68
CA GLU A 190 -10.42 -14.20 -18.08
C GLU A 190 -11.35 -15.32 -18.56
N ALA A 191 -10.87 -16.25 -19.37
CA ALA A 191 -11.67 -17.39 -19.85
C ALA A 191 -12.12 -18.32 -18.71
N VAL A 192 -11.29 -18.50 -17.66
CA VAL A 192 -11.68 -19.24 -16.45
C VAL A 192 -12.75 -18.48 -15.67
N LEU A 193 -12.58 -17.17 -15.48
CA LEU A 193 -13.52 -16.33 -14.75
C LEU A 193 -14.88 -16.26 -15.47
N GLN A 194 -14.88 -16.05 -16.80
CA GLN A 194 -16.08 -15.98 -17.63
C GLN A 194 -16.87 -17.30 -17.68
N ALA A 195 -16.21 -18.43 -17.53
CA ALA A 195 -16.88 -19.73 -17.45
C ALA A 195 -17.79 -19.84 -16.21
N ALA A 196 -17.46 -19.14 -15.13
CA ALA A 196 -18.29 -19.10 -13.90
C ALA A 196 -19.17 -17.85 -13.84
N GLN A 197 -18.70 -16.73 -14.36
CA GLN A 197 -19.37 -15.43 -14.38
C GLN A 197 -19.26 -14.82 -15.78
N PRO A 198 -20.24 -15.04 -16.66
CA PRO A 198 -20.17 -14.60 -18.06
C PRO A 198 -19.90 -13.10 -18.26
N ASN A 199 -20.51 -12.27 -17.41
CA ASN A 199 -20.32 -10.82 -17.43
C ASN A 199 -19.12 -10.42 -16.57
N SER A 200 -17.93 -10.89 -16.93
CA SER A 200 -16.71 -10.57 -16.20
C SER A 200 -15.54 -10.26 -17.12
N ARG A 201 -14.57 -9.54 -16.57
CA ARG A 201 -13.34 -9.18 -17.28
C ARG A 201 -12.12 -9.28 -16.38
N CYS A 202 -10.97 -9.52 -17.01
CA CYS A 202 -9.65 -9.39 -16.41
C CYS A 202 -8.90 -8.24 -17.08
N LEU A 203 -8.40 -7.29 -16.31
CA LEU A 203 -7.70 -6.10 -16.79
C LEU A 203 -6.34 -5.96 -16.08
N ARG A 204 -5.36 -5.36 -16.74
CA ARG A 204 -4.15 -4.89 -16.08
C ARG A 204 -4.37 -3.48 -15.58
N PHE A 205 -3.84 -3.18 -14.41
CA PHE A 205 -3.86 -1.82 -13.85
C PHE A 205 -3.24 -0.81 -14.84
N ASP A 206 -2.09 -1.15 -15.45
CA ASP A 206 -1.38 -0.27 -16.37
C ASP A 206 -2.21 0.08 -17.60
N ASP A 207 -3.05 -0.83 -18.08
CA ASP A 207 -3.90 -0.58 -19.25
C ASP A 207 -5.00 0.45 -18.93
N ILE A 208 -5.56 0.39 -17.71
CA ILE A 208 -6.71 1.23 -17.32
C ILE A 208 -6.33 2.56 -16.65
N ARG A 209 -5.13 2.67 -16.09
CA ARG A 209 -4.72 3.85 -15.32
C ARG A 209 -4.71 5.16 -16.12
N SER A 210 -4.47 5.08 -17.43
CA SER A 210 -4.40 6.24 -18.32
C SER A 210 -5.65 6.42 -19.23
N MET A 211 -6.62 5.49 -19.20
CA MET A 211 -7.82 5.54 -20.03
C MET A 211 -8.68 6.76 -19.73
N LYS A 212 -9.35 7.27 -20.75
CA LYS A 212 -10.36 8.33 -20.57
C LYS A 212 -11.62 7.78 -19.90
N VAL A 213 -12.42 8.67 -19.32
CA VAL A 213 -13.67 8.29 -18.62
C VAL A 213 -14.64 7.53 -19.52
N ALA A 214 -14.73 7.90 -20.80
CA ALA A 214 -15.61 7.21 -21.77
C ALA A 214 -15.16 5.76 -22.02
N GLU A 215 -13.86 5.54 -22.17
CA GLU A 215 -13.26 4.21 -22.38
C GLU A 215 -13.47 3.31 -21.14
N LEU A 216 -13.25 3.87 -19.94
CA LEU A 216 -13.53 3.14 -18.70
C LEU A 216 -15.00 2.74 -18.59
N ARG A 217 -15.93 3.66 -18.91
CA ARG A 217 -17.37 3.36 -18.91
C ARG A 217 -17.73 2.24 -19.85
N GLU A 218 -17.18 2.25 -21.06
CA GLU A 218 -17.42 1.20 -22.06
C GLU A 218 -16.97 -0.17 -21.54
N ILE A 219 -15.76 -0.27 -20.96
CA ILE A 219 -15.20 -1.53 -20.46
C ILE A 219 -15.98 -2.07 -19.26
N PHE A 220 -16.41 -1.19 -18.34
CA PHE A 220 -17.07 -1.60 -17.11
C PHE A 220 -18.59 -1.76 -17.24
N THR A 221 -19.22 -1.19 -18.28
CA THR A 221 -20.66 -1.32 -18.49
C THR A 221 -21.03 -2.76 -18.81
N GLY A 222 -22.07 -3.27 -18.13
CA GLY A 222 -22.54 -4.64 -18.31
C GLY A 222 -21.71 -5.72 -17.61
N GLN A 223 -20.63 -5.33 -16.93
CA GLN A 223 -19.85 -6.30 -16.15
C GLN A 223 -20.39 -6.39 -14.72
N ASP A 224 -20.45 -7.62 -14.20
CA ASP A 224 -20.80 -7.93 -12.80
C ASP A 224 -19.53 -8.04 -11.95
N VAL A 225 -18.45 -8.60 -12.53
CA VAL A 225 -17.16 -8.82 -11.86
C VAL A 225 -16.02 -8.36 -12.76
N VAL A 226 -15.11 -7.56 -12.23
CA VAL A 226 -13.88 -7.16 -12.93
C VAL A 226 -12.68 -7.44 -12.03
N TYR A 227 -11.75 -8.26 -12.52
CA TYR A 227 -10.46 -8.49 -11.89
C TYR A 227 -9.43 -7.51 -12.46
N VAL A 228 -8.79 -6.75 -11.56
CA VAL A 228 -7.71 -5.83 -11.93
C VAL A 228 -6.41 -6.35 -11.34
N TYR A 229 -5.48 -6.72 -12.19
CA TYR A 229 -4.14 -7.19 -11.79
C TYR A 229 -3.19 -6.00 -11.72
N HIS A 230 -2.67 -5.78 -10.52
CA HIS A 230 -1.76 -4.70 -10.19
C HIS A 230 -0.40 -5.31 -9.82
N ASN A 231 0.67 -4.89 -10.49
CA ASN A 231 2.01 -5.46 -10.30
C ASN A 231 3.06 -4.35 -10.12
N GLN A 232 3.01 -3.65 -8.99
CA GLN A 232 3.97 -2.60 -8.67
C GLN A 232 5.09 -3.13 -7.75
N ILE A 233 4.72 -3.96 -6.77
CA ILE A 233 5.63 -4.43 -5.73
C ILE A 233 6.55 -5.52 -6.29
N ASP A 234 5.97 -6.63 -6.80
CA ASP A 234 6.74 -7.76 -7.31
C ASP A 234 7.62 -7.37 -8.51
N ALA A 235 7.12 -6.53 -9.40
CA ALA A 235 7.87 -6.07 -10.57
C ALA A 235 9.19 -5.36 -10.23
N ARG A 236 9.28 -4.72 -9.05
CA ARG A 236 10.52 -4.10 -8.55
C ARG A 236 11.32 -5.05 -7.66
N GLY A 237 10.63 -5.78 -6.78
CA GLY A 237 11.28 -6.70 -5.84
C GLY A 237 12.02 -7.85 -6.52
N ASP A 238 11.44 -8.46 -7.55
CA ASP A 238 12.02 -9.64 -8.21
C ASP A 238 13.14 -9.32 -9.23
N LYS A 239 13.71 -8.12 -9.17
CA LYS A 239 14.84 -7.70 -10.01
C LYS A 239 16.01 -7.21 -9.17
N ALA A 240 17.18 -7.81 -9.34
CA ALA A 240 18.39 -7.45 -8.60
C ALA A 240 18.75 -5.95 -8.64
N GLY A 241 18.42 -5.26 -9.74
CA GLY A 241 18.70 -3.82 -9.90
C GLY A 241 17.75 -2.89 -9.16
N THR A 242 16.55 -3.38 -8.78
CA THR A 242 15.49 -2.56 -8.17
C THR A 242 14.92 -3.15 -6.88
N GLU A 243 15.41 -4.29 -6.39
CA GLU A 243 14.90 -4.92 -5.18
C GLU A 243 14.93 -4.01 -3.93
N ASN A 244 15.92 -3.10 -3.86
CA ASN A 244 16.02 -2.13 -2.78
C ASN A 244 14.92 -1.05 -2.83
N GLU A 245 14.22 -0.91 -3.95
CA GLU A 245 13.11 0.02 -4.12
C GLU A 245 11.75 -0.61 -3.73
N VAL A 246 11.73 -1.87 -3.28
CA VAL A 246 10.49 -2.58 -2.98
C VAL A 246 9.61 -1.86 -1.96
N PHE A 247 10.21 -1.19 -0.99
CA PHE A 247 9.45 -0.44 0.02
C PHE A 247 8.88 0.87 -0.52
N ALA A 248 9.56 1.52 -1.46
CA ALA A 248 8.99 2.63 -2.22
C ALA A 248 7.83 2.14 -3.12
N ALA A 249 7.98 0.97 -3.73
CA ALA A 249 6.93 0.35 -4.52
C ALA A 249 5.69 -0.02 -3.70
N CYS A 250 5.83 -0.38 -2.42
CA CYS A 250 4.71 -0.59 -1.51
C CYS A 250 3.90 0.70 -1.28
N GLU A 251 4.57 1.84 -1.07
CA GLU A 251 3.87 3.14 -0.92
C GLU A 251 3.17 3.55 -2.22
N GLU A 252 3.86 3.41 -3.35
CA GLU A 252 3.25 3.68 -4.66
C GLU A 252 2.04 2.77 -4.91
N ALA A 253 2.10 1.50 -4.53
CA ALA A 253 0.98 0.58 -4.67
C ALA A 253 -0.23 1.03 -3.84
N VAL A 254 -0.03 1.49 -2.61
CA VAL A 254 -1.09 2.07 -1.77
C VAL A 254 -1.72 3.30 -2.44
N ASP A 255 -0.87 4.20 -2.98
CA ASP A 255 -1.33 5.40 -3.67
C ASP A 255 -2.12 5.06 -4.94
N GLU A 256 -1.62 4.14 -5.75
CA GLU A 256 -2.23 3.74 -7.02
C GLU A 256 -3.57 3.03 -6.80
N ILE A 257 -3.66 2.11 -5.83
CA ILE A 257 -4.90 1.40 -5.51
C ILE A 257 -5.96 2.37 -4.97
N PHE A 258 -5.57 3.25 -4.05
CA PHE A 258 -6.48 4.27 -3.50
C PHE A 258 -7.02 5.20 -4.61
N ALA A 259 -6.13 5.70 -5.47
CA ALA A 259 -6.52 6.55 -6.60
C ALA A 259 -7.42 5.81 -7.61
N LEU A 260 -7.16 4.52 -7.87
CA LEU A 260 -7.98 3.69 -8.74
C LEU A 260 -9.40 3.54 -8.19
N ILE A 261 -9.55 3.23 -6.89
CA ILE A 261 -10.86 3.12 -6.24
C ILE A 261 -11.66 4.43 -6.42
N LYS A 262 -11.06 5.56 -6.09
CA LYS A 262 -11.71 6.88 -6.27
C LYS A 262 -12.12 7.13 -7.71
N ARG A 263 -11.23 6.84 -8.64
CA ARG A 263 -11.46 7.06 -10.06
C ARG A 263 -12.58 6.17 -10.60
N LEU A 264 -12.59 4.87 -10.28
CA LEU A 264 -13.62 3.94 -10.75
C LEU A 264 -14.98 4.23 -10.12
N THR A 265 -15.02 4.70 -8.88
CA THR A 265 -16.26 5.15 -8.22
C THR A 265 -16.95 6.24 -9.03
N VAL A 266 -16.20 7.25 -9.46
CA VAL A 266 -16.73 8.38 -10.23
C VAL A 266 -16.95 8.02 -11.71
N SER A 267 -15.97 7.36 -12.34
CA SER A 267 -15.92 7.19 -13.79
C SER A 267 -16.66 5.95 -14.29
N ALA A 268 -16.61 4.84 -13.54
CA ALA A 268 -17.17 3.55 -13.91
C ALA A 268 -18.42 3.18 -13.10
N ASN A 269 -18.91 4.06 -12.23
CA ASN A 269 -20.08 3.83 -11.38
C ASN A 269 -19.98 2.53 -10.56
N THR A 270 -18.80 2.25 -10.01
CA THR A 270 -18.52 1.09 -9.17
C THR A 270 -18.41 1.54 -7.72
N ILE A 271 -19.02 0.80 -6.82
CA ILE A 271 -19.07 1.16 -5.39
C ILE A 271 -18.54 0.05 -4.47
N HIS A 272 -18.30 -1.14 -4.98
CA HIS A 272 -17.81 -2.26 -4.20
C HIS A 272 -16.48 -2.76 -4.76
N TYR A 273 -15.49 -2.85 -3.88
CA TYR A 273 -14.14 -3.28 -4.20
C TYR A 273 -13.66 -4.32 -3.19
N ILE A 274 -12.96 -5.32 -3.68
CA ILE A 274 -12.24 -6.29 -2.87
C ILE A 274 -10.78 -6.17 -3.25
N ILE A 275 -9.91 -5.93 -2.26
CA ILE A 275 -8.46 -5.85 -2.51
C ILE A 275 -7.78 -7.00 -1.78
N THR A 276 -6.91 -7.72 -2.49
CA THR A 276 -6.14 -8.82 -1.94
C THR A 276 -4.82 -9.00 -2.68
N ALA A 277 -4.06 -10.01 -2.30
CA ALA A 277 -2.81 -10.41 -2.92
C ALA A 277 -2.85 -11.86 -3.38
N ASP A 278 -1.96 -12.22 -4.26
CA ASP A 278 -1.66 -13.60 -4.61
C ASP A 278 -0.70 -14.26 -3.59
N HIS A 279 0.24 -13.53 -3.05
CA HIS A 279 1.14 -13.86 -1.94
C HIS A 279 1.70 -12.58 -1.31
N GLY A 280 2.46 -12.71 -0.25
CA GLY A 280 3.35 -11.67 0.24
C GLY A 280 4.81 -12.01 -0.05
N PHE A 281 5.75 -11.37 0.64
CA PHE A 281 7.18 -11.57 0.42
C PHE A 281 7.98 -11.44 1.70
N LEU A 282 9.17 -12.03 1.68
CA LEU A 282 10.19 -11.83 2.69
C LEU A 282 11.30 -10.93 2.12
N TYR A 283 11.79 -9.99 2.93
CA TYR A 283 12.87 -9.09 2.55
C TYR A 283 13.81 -8.82 3.72
N LYS A 284 15.10 -8.87 3.45
CA LYS A 284 16.18 -8.43 4.35
C LYS A 284 17.10 -7.48 3.59
N ARG A 285 17.60 -6.43 4.26
CA ARG A 285 18.44 -5.45 3.58
C ARG A 285 19.89 -5.92 3.41
N ASP A 286 20.41 -6.65 4.38
CA ASP A 286 21.78 -7.12 4.33
C ASP A 286 21.96 -8.21 3.27
N LYS A 287 23.12 -8.17 2.62
CA LYS A 287 23.46 -9.11 1.56
C LYS A 287 23.49 -10.55 2.12
N LEU A 288 22.90 -11.45 1.35
CA LEU A 288 22.93 -12.88 1.64
C LEU A 288 24.35 -13.40 1.69
N GLN A 289 24.64 -14.17 2.75
CA GLN A 289 25.89 -14.91 2.92
C GLN A 289 25.73 -16.35 2.43
N GLU A 290 26.82 -17.05 2.19
CA GLU A 290 26.75 -18.49 1.85
C GLU A 290 26.17 -19.34 2.99
N SER A 291 26.34 -18.91 4.25
CA SER A 291 25.70 -19.50 5.43
C SER A 291 24.19 -19.46 5.40
N ASP A 292 23.61 -18.50 4.68
CA ASP A 292 22.14 -18.29 4.58
C ASP A 292 21.53 -19.18 3.48
N LYS A 293 22.31 -20.11 2.91
CA LYS A 293 21.89 -20.94 1.79
C LYS A 293 21.92 -22.43 2.12
N ILE A 294 20.78 -23.07 1.99
CA ILE A 294 20.61 -24.53 2.19
C ILE A 294 20.82 -25.24 0.84
N GLY A 295 21.77 -26.15 0.79
CA GLY A 295 22.07 -26.98 -0.39
C GLY A 295 21.37 -28.34 -0.36
N GLY A 296 21.50 -29.10 -1.47
CA GLY A 296 21.08 -30.50 -1.50
C GLY A 296 19.57 -30.73 -1.74
N ILE A 297 18.80 -29.71 -2.07
CA ILE A 297 17.37 -29.83 -2.36
C ILE A 297 17.15 -29.84 -3.89
N PRO A 298 16.77 -30.99 -4.48
CA PRO A 298 16.56 -31.07 -5.92
C PRO A 298 15.40 -30.21 -6.41
N GLY A 299 15.58 -29.52 -7.54
CA GLY A 299 14.52 -28.71 -8.16
C GLY A 299 14.04 -27.53 -7.34
N ALA A 300 14.86 -27.06 -6.39
CA ALA A 300 14.48 -25.97 -5.51
C ALA A 300 14.40 -24.63 -6.26
N GLY A 301 13.31 -23.88 -5.98
CA GLY A 301 13.29 -22.43 -6.08
C GLY A 301 14.00 -21.82 -4.87
N ARG A 302 13.92 -20.47 -4.71
CA ARG A 302 14.62 -19.79 -3.60
C ARG A 302 14.02 -20.14 -2.24
N ARG A 303 12.70 -20.27 -2.14
CA ARG A 303 11.97 -20.43 -0.87
C ARG A 303 11.15 -21.71 -0.79
N PHE A 304 11.07 -22.50 -1.86
CA PHE A 304 10.36 -23.78 -1.86
C PHE A 304 10.98 -24.78 -2.82
N ALA A 305 10.67 -26.05 -2.61
CA ALA A 305 10.90 -27.14 -3.54
C ALA A 305 9.73 -28.11 -3.54
N LEU A 306 9.51 -28.81 -4.65
CA LEU A 306 8.50 -29.85 -4.77
C LEU A 306 9.18 -31.18 -5.09
N SER A 307 8.90 -32.22 -4.31
CA SER A 307 9.46 -33.55 -4.55
C SER A 307 8.52 -34.63 -4.06
N ALA A 308 8.37 -35.70 -4.85
CA ALA A 308 7.73 -36.95 -4.40
C ALA A 308 8.69 -37.81 -3.57
N GLN A 309 10.00 -37.57 -3.66
CA GLN A 309 10.99 -38.25 -2.85
C GLN A 309 11.18 -37.52 -1.53
N ALA A 310 11.33 -38.28 -0.45
CA ALA A 310 11.64 -37.70 0.85
C ALA A 310 13.02 -37.03 0.81
N VAL A 311 13.06 -35.76 1.19
CA VAL A 311 14.29 -34.98 1.35
C VAL A 311 14.45 -34.65 2.82
N GLN A 312 15.64 -34.93 3.37
CA GLN A 312 16.00 -34.51 4.72
C GLN A 312 17.18 -33.56 4.64
N ALA A 313 17.01 -32.37 5.19
CA ALA A 313 18.06 -31.39 5.33
C ALA A 313 17.81 -30.55 6.59
N ASP A 314 18.87 -30.16 7.27
CA ASP A 314 18.80 -29.31 8.45
C ASP A 314 18.17 -27.95 8.07
N GLY A 315 17.30 -27.42 8.92
CA GLY A 315 16.64 -26.17 8.69
C GLY A 315 15.51 -26.20 7.66
N VAL A 316 15.07 -27.37 7.21
CA VAL A 316 13.99 -27.55 6.21
C VAL A 316 12.81 -28.30 6.84
N ALA A 317 11.62 -27.77 6.59
CA ALA A 317 10.37 -28.44 6.87
C ALA A 317 9.66 -28.87 5.58
N SER A 318 8.70 -29.76 5.70
CA SER A 318 7.87 -30.18 4.58
C SER A 318 6.43 -30.46 4.98
N LEU A 319 5.53 -30.33 4.02
CA LEU A 319 4.13 -30.69 4.13
C LEU A 319 3.69 -31.46 2.88
N PRO A 320 2.76 -32.44 3.00
CA PRO A 320 2.13 -33.02 1.82
C PRO A 320 1.42 -31.92 1.00
N LEU A 321 1.69 -31.84 -0.30
CA LEU A 321 1.07 -30.83 -1.16
C LEU A 321 -0.46 -30.98 -1.16
N ALA A 322 -0.98 -32.19 -1.06
CA ALA A 322 -2.41 -32.48 -0.92
C ALA A 322 -3.04 -31.85 0.34
N ALA A 323 -2.28 -31.62 1.40
CA ALA A 323 -2.80 -31.00 2.62
C ALA A 323 -3.02 -29.48 2.48
N VAL A 324 -2.27 -28.83 1.58
CA VAL A 324 -2.33 -27.37 1.35
C VAL A 324 -3.03 -26.99 0.05
N THR A 325 -3.39 -27.97 -0.78
CA THR A 325 -4.17 -27.80 -2.01
C THR A 325 -5.47 -28.60 -1.93
N ASN A 326 -6.37 -28.42 -2.89
CA ASN A 326 -7.57 -29.23 -3.05
C ASN A 326 -7.38 -30.38 -4.08
N ALA A 327 -6.13 -30.70 -4.41
CA ALA A 327 -5.78 -31.71 -5.41
C ALA A 327 -5.12 -32.93 -4.74
N GLU A 328 -5.32 -34.12 -5.34
CA GLU A 328 -4.53 -35.30 -5.02
C GLU A 328 -3.14 -35.13 -5.67
N ASP A 329 -2.11 -34.99 -4.82
CA ASP A 329 -0.72 -34.84 -5.26
C ASP A 329 0.18 -35.60 -4.28
N ALA A 330 1.00 -36.49 -4.82
CA ALA A 330 1.90 -37.29 -4.04
C ALA A 330 3.20 -36.58 -3.60
N ARG A 331 3.40 -35.35 -4.08
CA ARG A 331 4.57 -34.54 -3.74
C ARG A 331 4.42 -33.89 -2.37
N ASN A 332 5.55 -33.57 -1.79
CA ASN A 332 5.66 -32.69 -0.65
C ASN A 332 6.18 -31.32 -1.13
N VAL A 333 5.74 -30.26 -0.46
CA VAL A 333 6.34 -28.94 -0.53
C VAL A 333 7.35 -28.83 0.61
N TYR A 334 8.59 -28.48 0.28
CA TYR A 334 9.70 -28.24 1.19
C TYR A 334 9.95 -26.76 1.28
N PHE A 335 10.23 -26.25 2.47
CA PHE A 335 10.50 -24.82 2.71
C PHE A 335 11.48 -24.64 3.87
N PRO A 336 12.29 -23.56 3.87
CA PRO A 336 13.17 -23.25 4.99
C PRO A 336 12.39 -22.92 6.26
N LEU A 337 12.88 -23.39 7.41
CA LEU A 337 12.30 -23.04 8.72
C LEU A 337 12.54 -21.58 9.11
N GLY A 338 13.66 -21.03 8.68
CA GLY A 338 14.07 -19.64 8.94
C GLY A 338 14.02 -18.77 7.70
N SER A 339 14.78 -17.69 7.75
CA SER A 339 14.93 -16.74 6.63
C SER A 339 15.92 -17.21 5.56
N ASP A 340 16.50 -18.39 5.70
CA ASP A 340 17.44 -18.98 4.75
C ASP A 340 16.80 -19.24 3.39
N LEU A 341 17.63 -19.35 2.36
CA LEU A 341 17.22 -19.65 1.00
C LEU A 341 17.77 -21.00 0.56
N PHE A 342 17.06 -21.68 -0.34
CA PHE A 342 17.66 -22.82 -1.03
C PHE A 342 18.68 -22.34 -2.08
N LYS A 343 19.75 -23.13 -2.27
CA LYS A 343 20.70 -22.92 -3.37
C LYS A 343 20.00 -23.25 -4.70
N ALA A 344 19.50 -22.21 -5.35
CA ALA A 344 18.83 -22.28 -6.65
C ALA A 344 19.64 -21.52 -7.71
N ALA A 345 19.46 -21.88 -8.98
CA ALA A 345 20.01 -21.12 -10.09
C ALA A 345 19.37 -19.72 -10.13
N GLY A 346 20.19 -18.68 -10.29
CA GLY A 346 19.77 -17.28 -10.33
C GLY A 346 20.50 -16.40 -9.34
N SER A 347 20.30 -15.10 -9.43
CA SER A 347 20.89 -14.11 -8.50
C SER A 347 20.30 -14.30 -7.10
N GLY A 348 21.15 -14.23 -6.07
CA GLY A 348 20.71 -14.17 -4.69
C GLY A 348 20.04 -12.83 -4.45
N LEU A 349 18.71 -12.78 -4.45
CA LEU A 349 17.93 -11.62 -4.14
C LEU A 349 17.53 -11.61 -2.68
N ASN A 350 17.51 -10.43 -2.10
CA ASN A 350 17.02 -10.20 -0.74
C ASN A 350 15.50 -10.20 -0.68
N TYR A 351 14.86 -9.88 -1.80
CA TYR A 351 13.42 -10.04 -2.00
C TYR A 351 13.12 -11.46 -2.46
N VAL A 352 12.31 -12.17 -1.70
CA VAL A 352 11.95 -13.57 -2.01
C VAL A 352 10.52 -13.90 -1.58
N HIS A 353 9.91 -14.86 -2.27
CA HIS A 353 8.62 -15.45 -1.96
C HIS A 353 8.58 -16.93 -2.35
N GLY A 354 7.52 -17.63 -1.98
CA GLY A 354 7.34 -19.06 -2.25
C GLY A 354 7.33 -19.93 -1.00
N GLY A 355 7.79 -19.39 0.12
CA GLY A 355 7.86 -20.08 1.40
C GLY A 355 6.60 -19.96 2.24
N SER A 356 6.76 -20.30 3.51
CA SER A 356 5.69 -20.46 4.49
C SER A 356 5.68 -19.40 5.59
N SER A 357 6.52 -18.34 5.48
CA SER A 357 6.55 -17.30 6.51
C SER A 357 5.21 -16.57 6.63
N PRO A 358 4.88 -15.99 7.79
CA PRO A 358 3.68 -15.17 7.92
C PRO A 358 3.66 -14.00 6.93
N GLN A 359 4.84 -13.41 6.61
CA GLN A 359 4.99 -12.35 5.62
C GLN A 359 4.65 -12.80 4.18
N GLU A 360 4.80 -14.10 3.87
CA GLU A 360 4.48 -14.70 2.57
C GLU A 360 3.04 -15.25 2.52
N LEU A 361 2.53 -15.81 3.63
CA LEU A 361 1.26 -16.55 3.69
C LEU A 361 0.08 -15.77 4.22
N ILE A 362 0.29 -14.80 5.12
CA ILE A 362 -0.81 -13.97 5.62
C ILE A 362 -0.96 -12.78 4.70
N ILE A 363 -2.01 -12.80 3.88
CA ILE A 363 -2.31 -11.76 2.92
C ILE A 363 -3.55 -10.95 3.33
N PRO A 364 -3.63 -9.67 2.95
CA PRO A 364 -4.78 -8.84 3.27
C PRO A 364 -6.01 -9.24 2.46
N LEU A 365 -7.17 -9.09 3.06
CA LEU A 365 -8.46 -9.13 2.41
C LEU A 365 -9.25 -7.91 2.85
N LEU A 366 -9.28 -6.87 1.99
CA LEU A 366 -10.07 -5.67 2.24
C LEU A 366 -11.39 -5.75 1.47
N ASP A 367 -12.48 -5.48 2.15
CA ASP A 367 -13.79 -5.22 1.56
C ASP A 367 -14.08 -3.72 1.68
N VAL A 368 -14.28 -3.05 0.56
CA VAL A 368 -14.39 -1.59 0.48
C VAL A 368 -15.67 -1.21 -0.23
N LYS A 369 -16.46 -0.39 0.42
CA LYS A 369 -17.62 0.27 -0.17
C LYS A 369 -17.40 1.75 -0.24
N THR A 370 -17.75 2.34 -1.39
CA THR A 370 -17.70 3.77 -1.60
C THR A 370 -19.10 4.33 -1.79
N GLU A 371 -19.34 5.53 -1.30
CA GLU A 371 -20.64 6.18 -1.51
C GLU A 371 -20.72 6.78 -2.91
N LYS A 372 -21.84 6.51 -3.61
CA LYS A 372 -22.23 7.23 -4.82
C LYS A 372 -22.66 8.64 -4.47
N GLY A 373 -22.03 9.61 -5.09
CA GLY A 373 -22.72 10.88 -5.33
C GLY A 373 -22.67 11.93 -4.23
N ARG A 374 -21.52 12.16 -3.63
CA ARG A 374 -21.10 13.56 -3.45
C ARG A 374 -19.94 13.79 -4.43
N ARG A 375 -20.18 14.64 -5.45
CA ARG A 375 -19.11 15.24 -6.24
C ARG A 375 -18.06 15.70 -5.24
N ASP A 376 -16.77 15.40 -5.48
CA ASP A 376 -15.70 15.95 -4.64
C ASP A 376 -15.97 17.45 -4.54
N THR A 377 -16.41 17.89 -3.37
CA THR A 377 -16.65 19.30 -3.15
C THR A 377 -15.34 19.88 -2.68
N SER A 378 -14.70 20.66 -3.54
CA SER A 378 -13.65 21.58 -3.13
C SER A 378 -14.25 22.80 -2.45
N VAL A 379 -13.45 23.52 -1.68
CA VAL A 379 -13.80 24.88 -1.26
C VAL A 379 -13.22 25.88 -2.24
N ALA A 380 -13.91 26.98 -2.45
CA ALA A 380 -13.45 28.05 -3.33
C ALA A 380 -12.11 28.60 -2.82
N GLN A 381 -11.05 28.45 -3.62
CA GLN A 381 -9.71 28.91 -3.29
C GLN A 381 -9.52 30.38 -3.58
N ILE A 382 -8.52 31.00 -2.94
CA ILE A 382 -8.13 32.38 -3.16
C ILE A 382 -6.66 32.47 -3.57
N ALA A 383 -6.33 33.47 -4.38
CA ALA A 383 -4.96 33.76 -4.79
C ALA A 383 -4.70 35.28 -4.71
N LEU A 384 -3.43 35.62 -4.43
CA LEU A 384 -2.97 37.01 -4.49
C LEU A 384 -2.79 37.43 -5.96
N VAL A 385 -3.37 38.54 -6.36
CA VAL A 385 -3.25 39.12 -7.70
C VAL A 385 -2.17 40.21 -7.74
N SER A 386 -2.05 40.97 -6.63
CA SER A 386 -1.06 42.05 -6.55
C SER A 386 0.38 41.52 -6.66
N LEU A 387 1.17 42.06 -7.59
CA LEU A 387 2.60 41.68 -7.79
C LEU A 387 3.52 42.35 -6.73
N THR A 388 3.02 42.56 -5.53
CA THR A 388 3.78 43.23 -4.46
C THR A 388 4.67 42.24 -3.73
N SER A 389 5.97 42.39 -3.87
CA SER A 389 6.99 41.64 -3.12
C SER A 389 7.53 42.40 -1.91
N LYS A 390 7.25 43.74 -1.81
CA LYS A 390 7.79 44.61 -0.78
C LYS A 390 6.72 45.57 -0.26
N ILE A 391 6.69 45.74 1.05
CA ILE A 391 5.80 46.70 1.72
C ILE A 391 6.63 47.72 2.51
N THR A 392 6.39 49.00 2.28
CA THR A 392 7.13 50.13 2.87
C THR A 392 6.21 51.05 3.73
N ASN A 393 4.91 50.84 3.68
CA ASN A 393 3.92 51.70 4.35
C ASN A 393 3.20 50.91 5.47
N LEU A 394 2.85 51.61 6.54
CA LEU A 394 2.06 51.04 7.64
C LEU A 394 0.63 50.62 7.24
N ILE A 395 0.18 51.06 6.07
CA ILE A 395 -1.10 50.65 5.49
C ILE A 395 -0.84 50.25 4.04
N THR A 396 -1.28 49.05 3.70
CA THR A 396 -1.22 48.54 2.32
C THR A 396 -2.58 47.98 1.91
N THR A 397 -2.81 47.96 0.61
CA THR A 397 -4.06 47.39 0.02
C THR A 397 -3.61 46.41 -1.04
N LEU A 398 -4.13 45.16 -0.95
CA LEU A 398 -3.81 44.08 -1.88
C LEU A 398 -5.07 43.58 -2.55
N ASP A 399 -4.93 43.22 -3.83
CA ASP A 399 -5.97 42.60 -4.63
C ASP A 399 -5.79 41.07 -4.63
N PHE A 400 -6.89 40.39 -4.42
CA PHE A 400 -7.00 38.95 -4.44
C PHE A 400 -8.07 38.51 -5.43
N VAL A 401 -8.06 37.24 -5.79
CA VAL A 401 -9.11 36.65 -6.61
C VAL A 401 -9.58 35.35 -5.98
N GLN A 402 -10.88 35.13 -5.96
CA GLN A 402 -11.43 33.79 -5.77
C GLN A 402 -11.28 33.06 -7.10
N THR A 403 -10.46 31.97 -7.10
CA THR A 403 -9.98 31.30 -8.32
C THR A 403 -11.11 30.61 -9.08
N GLU A 404 -12.08 30.05 -8.34
CA GLU A 404 -13.20 29.30 -8.90
C GLU A 404 -14.53 29.84 -8.40
N PRO A 405 -15.58 29.83 -9.24
CA PRO A 405 -16.93 30.22 -8.80
C PRO A 405 -17.51 29.15 -7.88
N VAL A 406 -18.25 29.54 -6.86
CA VAL A 406 -19.05 28.63 -6.04
C VAL A 406 -20.11 27.95 -6.91
N SER A 407 -20.21 26.63 -6.75
CA SER A 407 -21.11 25.77 -7.52
C SER A 407 -21.57 24.57 -6.68
N ASP A 408 -22.25 23.61 -7.30
CA ASP A 408 -22.62 22.35 -6.64
C ASP A 408 -21.40 21.55 -6.18
N VAL A 409 -20.23 21.77 -6.78
CA VAL A 409 -18.96 21.06 -6.50
C VAL A 409 -17.92 21.92 -5.79
N VAL A 410 -17.98 23.23 -5.93
CA VAL A 410 -17.10 24.18 -5.23
C VAL A 410 -17.92 24.88 -4.15
N LYS A 411 -17.63 24.57 -2.90
CA LYS A 411 -18.37 25.13 -1.75
C LYS A 411 -17.77 26.43 -1.28
N GLU A 412 -18.61 27.31 -0.74
CA GLU A 412 -18.17 28.52 -0.08
C GLU A 412 -17.37 28.20 1.20
N THR A 413 -16.36 29.02 1.48
CA THR A 413 -15.62 29.00 2.73
C THR A 413 -15.20 30.40 3.13
N ALA A 414 -14.83 30.59 4.40
CA ALA A 414 -14.29 31.85 4.89
C ALA A 414 -12.77 31.72 5.11
N TYR A 415 -12.04 32.78 4.77
CA TYR A 415 -10.60 32.87 4.98
C TYR A 415 -10.27 34.01 5.94
N ARG A 416 -9.36 33.75 6.88
CA ARG A 416 -8.74 34.76 7.73
C ARG A 416 -7.36 35.09 7.18
N LEU A 417 -7.18 36.35 6.75
CA LEU A 417 -5.94 36.81 6.13
C LEU A 417 -5.24 37.81 7.03
N CYS A 418 -3.97 37.60 7.29
CA CYS A 418 -3.12 38.53 8.04
C CYS A 418 -1.66 38.38 7.59
N PHE A 419 -0.83 39.31 8.09
CA PHE A 419 0.63 39.17 7.98
C PHE A 419 1.20 38.66 9.29
N ILE A 420 2.17 37.74 9.18
CA ILE A 420 2.91 37.17 10.28
C ILE A 420 4.41 37.25 10.04
N SER A 421 5.21 37.24 11.10
CA SER A 421 6.66 37.05 11.06
C SER A 421 7.02 35.54 11.07
N ASP A 422 8.28 35.23 10.90
CA ASP A 422 8.85 33.89 10.92
C ASP A 422 8.63 33.12 12.23
N ASP A 423 8.40 33.83 13.36
CA ASP A 423 8.02 33.30 14.66
C ASP A 423 6.50 33.26 14.89
N ASN A 424 5.70 33.42 13.81
CA ASN A 424 4.23 33.43 13.82
C ASN A 424 3.58 34.58 14.60
N GLU A 425 4.30 35.67 14.91
CA GLU A 425 3.68 36.86 15.49
C GLU A 425 2.82 37.57 14.44
N LYS A 426 1.53 37.83 14.74
CA LYS A 426 0.69 38.70 13.89
C LYS A 426 1.23 40.13 13.90
N ILE A 427 1.59 40.63 12.73
CA ILE A 427 2.11 41.99 12.54
C ILE A 427 1.12 42.93 11.84
N SER A 428 -0.05 42.44 11.42
CA SER A 428 -1.14 43.27 10.85
C SER A 428 -2.48 43.00 11.53
N ASN A 429 -3.50 43.80 11.17
CA ASN A 429 -4.87 43.40 11.40
C ASN A 429 -5.20 42.12 10.63
N GLU A 430 -6.23 41.42 11.08
CA GLU A 430 -6.82 40.28 10.39
C GLU A 430 -8.04 40.70 9.61
N ASN A 431 -8.13 40.24 8.35
CA ASN A 431 -9.30 40.43 7.51
C ASN A 431 -9.99 39.09 7.31
N ILE A 432 -11.32 39.08 7.33
CA ILE A 432 -12.11 37.89 6.99
C ILE A 432 -12.71 38.11 5.60
N TYR A 433 -12.53 37.14 4.72
CA TYR A 433 -13.13 37.12 3.40
C TYR A 433 -13.99 35.88 3.22
N LEU A 434 -15.24 36.05 2.83
CA LEU A 434 -16.13 34.95 2.46
C LEU A 434 -16.02 34.71 0.94
N ALA A 435 -15.47 33.53 0.60
CA ALA A 435 -15.33 33.10 -0.79
C ALA A 435 -16.64 32.44 -1.28
N ASP A 436 -17.64 33.27 -1.56
CA ASP A 436 -19.02 32.90 -1.91
C ASP A 436 -19.43 33.28 -3.35
N LYS A 437 -18.53 33.86 -4.13
CA LYS A 437 -18.80 34.35 -5.47
C LYS A 437 -19.14 33.24 -6.44
N LYS A 438 -20.29 33.36 -7.12
CA LYS A 438 -20.82 32.37 -8.09
C LYS A 438 -20.59 32.78 -9.55
N ASP A 439 -20.14 34.02 -9.81
CA ASP A 439 -19.94 34.51 -11.15
C ASP A 439 -18.83 33.75 -11.87
N THR A 440 -19.06 33.33 -13.10
CA THR A 440 -18.08 32.65 -13.93
C THR A 440 -16.97 33.56 -14.45
N ASP A 441 -17.24 34.86 -14.54
CA ASP A 441 -16.25 35.89 -14.91
C ASP A 441 -15.28 36.13 -13.75
N THR A 442 -13.98 35.84 -13.99
CA THR A 442 -12.91 35.98 -13.00
C THR A 442 -12.77 37.44 -12.51
N ALA A 443 -13.03 38.44 -13.38
CA ALA A 443 -12.94 39.84 -13.00
C ALA A 443 -13.94 40.22 -11.88
N LYS A 444 -15.09 39.57 -11.84
CA LYS A 444 -16.12 39.80 -10.81
C LYS A 444 -15.84 39.08 -9.51
N ARG A 445 -14.85 38.17 -9.49
CA ARG A 445 -14.40 37.46 -8.29
C ARG A 445 -13.14 38.09 -7.66
N VAL A 446 -12.64 39.19 -8.23
CA VAL A 446 -11.57 39.96 -7.61
C VAL A 446 -12.12 40.74 -6.42
N PHE A 447 -11.32 40.76 -5.35
CA PHE A 447 -11.65 41.52 -4.13
C PHE A 447 -10.39 42.18 -3.56
N ARG A 448 -10.60 43.20 -2.74
CA ARG A 448 -9.54 44.04 -2.23
C ARG A 448 -9.59 44.08 -0.71
N LEU A 449 -8.44 43.88 -0.06
CA LEU A 449 -8.27 43.90 1.39
C LEU A 449 -7.22 44.94 1.79
N ARG A 450 -7.53 45.67 2.87
CA ARG A 450 -6.64 46.68 3.46
C ARG A 450 -5.99 46.09 4.74
N PHE A 451 -4.68 46.16 4.80
CA PHE A 451 -3.90 45.72 5.94
C PHE A 451 -3.24 46.94 6.61
N SER A 452 -3.33 46.97 7.96
CA SER A 452 -2.68 47.98 8.79
C SER A 452 -1.66 47.27 9.68
N PHE A 453 -0.42 47.67 9.58
CA PHE A 453 0.70 47.02 10.29
C PHE A 453 0.92 47.66 11.66
N LYS A 454 1.47 46.87 12.59
CA LYS A 454 1.93 47.40 13.88
C LYS A 454 3.04 48.43 13.64
N ASN A 455 2.97 49.57 14.33
CA ASN A 455 3.97 50.60 14.22
C ASN A 455 5.24 50.20 15.01
N LYS A 456 6.11 49.42 14.39
CA LYS A 456 7.40 48.98 14.92
C LYS A 456 8.45 48.96 13.79
N LYS A 457 9.72 48.97 14.16
CA LYS A 457 10.80 48.80 13.21
C LYS A 457 10.85 47.32 12.77
N TYR A 458 10.76 47.07 11.48
CA TYR A 458 10.85 45.75 10.90
C TYR A 458 12.30 45.41 10.56
N ASP A 459 12.72 44.18 10.90
CA ASP A 459 14.06 43.69 10.64
C ASP A 459 14.13 43.08 9.23
N LYS A 460 14.96 43.66 8.36
CA LYS A 460 15.10 43.22 6.96
C LYS A 460 15.75 41.84 6.81
N SER A 461 16.37 41.32 7.85
CA SER A 461 16.97 39.98 7.86
C SER A 461 15.96 38.87 8.21
N ARG A 462 14.79 39.25 8.73
CA ARG A 462 13.70 38.34 9.07
C ARG A 462 12.72 38.14 7.91
N LYS A 463 12.07 36.98 7.90
CA LYS A 463 11.03 36.68 6.92
C LYS A 463 9.65 37.04 7.43
N TYR A 464 8.85 37.59 6.54
CA TYR A 464 7.46 37.97 6.81
C TYR A 464 6.58 37.35 5.74
N TYR A 465 5.38 36.94 6.13
CA TYR A 465 4.47 36.21 5.26
C TYR A 465 3.07 36.82 5.30
N LEU A 466 2.47 36.98 4.13
CA LEU A 466 1.03 37.08 3.99
C LEU A 466 0.50 35.65 4.07
N VAL A 467 -0.42 35.39 4.99
CA VAL A 467 -1.05 34.07 5.15
C VAL A 467 -2.57 34.18 5.10
N ALA A 468 -3.19 33.13 4.58
CA ALA A 468 -4.64 32.93 4.65
C ALA A 468 -4.91 31.56 5.26
N PHE A 469 -5.75 31.53 6.27
CA PHE A 469 -6.21 30.30 6.94
C PHE A 469 -7.69 30.08 6.63
N ASP A 470 -8.06 28.86 6.27
CA ASP A 470 -9.46 28.46 6.21
C ASP A 470 -10.07 28.52 7.62
N ASP A 471 -11.16 29.24 7.78
CA ASP A 471 -11.76 29.51 9.10
C ASP A 471 -12.41 28.30 9.74
N LYS A 472 -12.79 27.29 8.95
CA LYS A 472 -13.46 26.08 9.44
C LYS A 472 -12.48 25.05 10.02
N ASN A 473 -11.34 24.86 9.37
CA ASN A 473 -10.37 23.80 9.74
C ASN A 473 -9.02 24.34 10.22
N GLY A 474 -8.80 25.66 10.12
CA GLY A 474 -7.55 26.32 10.52
C GLY A 474 -6.34 26.01 9.63
N LEU A 475 -6.54 25.32 8.50
CA LEU A 475 -5.46 24.99 7.58
C LEU A 475 -5.02 26.21 6.79
N GLU A 476 -3.71 26.30 6.53
CA GLU A 476 -3.13 27.36 5.73
C GLU A 476 -3.42 27.10 4.24
N ALA A 477 -4.16 28.04 3.62
CA ALA A 477 -4.54 27.99 2.21
C ALA A 477 -3.64 28.83 1.29
N LEU A 478 -2.97 29.85 1.85
CA LEU A 478 -2.08 30.74 1.12
C LEU A 478 -0.91 31.15 2.02
N ARG A 479 0.31 31.07 1.53
CA ARG A 479 1.51 31.65 2.13
C ARG A 479 2.34 32.34 1.05
N GLN A 480 2.59 33.63 1.21
CA GLN A 480 3.43 34.42 0.31
C GLN A 480 4.47 35.19 1.11
N GLU A 481 5.74 34.97 0.82
CA GLU A 481 6.85 35.74 1.44
C GLU A 481 6.81 37.20 0.94
N ILE A 482 6.92 38.15 1.86
CA ILE A 482 6.88 39.58 1.60
C ILE A 482 8.04 40.24 2.35
N ILE A 483 8.73 41.17 1.69
CA ILE A 483 9.78 41.99 2.29
C ILE A 483 9.13 43.18 2.99
N MET A 484 9.44 43.38 4.28
CA MET A 484 9.05 44.56 5.06
C MET A 484 10.21 45.55 5.09
N ASP A 485 9.96 46.87 4.78
CA ASP A 485 11.01 47.90 4.74
C ASP A 485 10.64 49.13 5.59
#